data_a98991a85879f4da0ee079bbb1353b55
#
_entry.id   a98991a85879f4da0ee079bbb1353b55
#
_cell.length_a   1.000
_cell.length_b   1.000
_cell.length_c   1.000
_cell.angle_alpha   90.00
_cell.angle_beta   90.00
_cell.angle_gamma   90.00
#
_symmetry.space_group_name_H-M   'P 1'
#
loop_
_entity.id
_entity.type
_entity.pdbx_description
1 polymer ?
#
loop_
_entity_poly.entity_id
_entity_poly.type
_entity_poly.pdbx_seq_one_letter_code
_entity_poly.pdbx_strand_id
1 'polypeptide(L)'
;MAYIRSKKEELTGYQASGEIRPSVDLGCDFIMVYGIDPTMPERIRQYREKGYVIHLMTGIAWGEYQEYLDGKWDGRKHWDEGQVDRNGKDVIHNPTVPYMVPTVSFSEYLTDRLKVAVDAGVEAIHVEEPEFWDKSGYSEAFKREYEIYYKEPWKPQHESLDAQYKCCLLYTSPS
;
A
#
# COMPACT_ATOMS: atom_id res chain seq x y z
N MET A 1 -13.48 20.11 -0.30
CA MET A 1 -14.47 19.81 0.76
C MET A 1 -13.80 19.92 2.11
N ALA A 2 -14.41 20.63 3.08
CA ALA A 2 -13.87 20.64 4.43
C ALA A 2 -14.16 19.27 5.08
N TYR A 3 -13.13 18.63 5.62
CA TYR A 3 -13.26 17.40 6.39
C TYR A 3 -14.13 17.68 7.63
N ILE A 4 -15.31 17.13 7.67
CA ILE A 4 -16.16 17.20 8.86
C ILE A 4 -15.71 16.06 9.77
N ARG A 5 -14.92 16.39 10.78
CA ARG A 5 -14.53 15.45 11.81
C ARG A 5 -15.81 14.88 12.45
N SER A 6 -15.89 13.56 12.55
CA SER A 6 -16.95 12.92 13.33
C SER A 6 -17.05 13.57 14.70
N LYS A 7 -18.28 13.89 15.14
CA LYS A 7 -18.51 14.47 16.46
C LYS A 7 -18.33 13.47 17.59
N LYS A 8 -18.20 12.19 17.24
CA LYS A 8 -17.99 11.09 18.17
C LYS A 8 -16.50 10.78 18.24
N GLU A 9 -15.97 10.75 19.45
CA GLU A 9 -14.61 10.27 19.68
C GLU A 9 -14.58 8.76 19.45
N GLU A 10 -13.76 8.33 18.50
CA GLU A 10 -13.61 6.92 18.11
C GLU A 10 -12.56 6.28 19.01
N LEU A 11 -13.00 5.55 20.01
CA LEU A 11 -12.12 4.99 21.05
C LEU A 11 -11.72 3.55 20.79
N THR A 12 -12.55 2.80 20.07
CA THR A 12 -12.33 1.37 19.83
C THR A 12 -12.55 0.99 18.39
N GLY A 13 -11.63 0.20 17.83
CA GLY A 13 -11.71 -0.28 16.45
C GLY A 13 -11.46 -1.78 16.33
N TYR A 14 -11.92 -2.35 15.25
CA TYR A 14 -11.67 -3.75 14.91
C TYR A 14 -11.22 -3.86 13.44
N GLN A 15 -10.14 -4.57 13.22
CA GLN A 15 -9.64 -4.83 11.87
C GLN A 15 -10.33 -6.07 11.27
N ALA A 16 -10.96 -5.88 10.11
CA ALA A 16 -11.67 -6.91 9.40
C ALA A 16 -11.02 -7.18 8.03
N SER A 17 -10.40 -8.35 7.89
CA SER A 17 -9.73 -8.78 6.66
C SER A 17 -10.58 -9.66 5.74
N GLY A 18 -11.82 -9.92 6.07
CA GLY A 18 -12.69 -10.83 5.33
C GLY A 18 -14.14 -10.39 5.25
N GLU A 19 -14.99 -11.30 4.80
CA GLU A 19 -16.42 -11.07 4.73
C GLU A 19 -17.03 -10.81 6.12
N ILE A 20 -18.03 -9.96 6.12
CA ILE A 20 -18.78 -9.68 7.33
C ILE A 20 -19.49 -10.95 7.82
N ARG A 21 -19.40 -11.21 9.12
CA ARG A 21 -20.16 -12.28 9.78
C ARG A 21 -21.41 -11.67 10.41
N PRO A 22 -22.61 -11.87 9.84
CA PRO A 22 -23.83 -11.20 10.29
C PRO A 22 -24.18 -11.46 11.76
N SER A 23 -23.72 -12.60 12.30
CA SER A 23 -23.97 -13.00 13.70
C SER A 23 -23.03 -12.34 14.71
N VAL A 24 -22.03 -11.61 14.26
CA VAL A 24 -21.05 -10.97 15.14
C VAL A 24 -21.33 -9.47 15.17
N ASP A 25 -21.78 -8.98 16.31
CA ASP A 25 -21.73 -7.56 16.64
C ASP A 25 -20.48 -7.32 17.47
N LEU A 26 -19.57 -6.52 16.91
CA LEU A 26 -18.28 -6.26 17.52
C LEU A 26 -18.36 -5.18 18.61
N GLY A 27 -19.43 -4.37 18.62
CA GLY A 27 -19.63 -3.32 19.61
C GLY A 27 -18.53 -2.25 19.64
N CYS A 28 -17.73 -2.13 18.56
CA CYS A 28 -16.68 -1.13 18.44
C CYS A 28 -17.19 0.14 17.75
N ASP A 29 -16.42 1.22 17.84
CA ASP A 29 -16.79 2.51 17.25
C ASP A 29 -16.56 2.55 15.75
N PHE A 30 -15.49 1.90 15.28
CA PHE A 30 -15.19 1.82 13.85
C PHE A 30 -14.70 0.44 13.43
N ILE A 31 -14.89 0.14 12.16
CA ILE A 31 -14.31 -1.04 11.51
C ILE A 31 -13.20 -0.59 10.56
N MET A 32 -12.03 -1.19 10.70
CA MET A 32 -10.92 -1.03 9.78
C MET A 32 -10.96 -2.16 8.75
N VAL A 33 -11.48 -1.87 7.55
CA VAL A 33 -11.48 -2.80 6.42
C VAL A 33 -10.07 -2.90 5.88
N TYR A 34 -9.55 -4.12 5.75
CA TYR A 34 -8.17 -4.34 5.31
C TYR A 34 -8.09 -4.73 3.84
N GLY A 35 -7.13 -4.10 3.13
CA GLY A 35 -6.83 -4.39 1.73
C GLY A 35 -7.69 -3.65 0.72
N ILE A 36 -7.11 -3.44 -0.46
CA ILE A 36 -7.70 -2.68 -1.57
C ILE A 36 -8.11 -3.56 -2.76
N ASP A 37 -8.34 -4.84 -2.51
CA ASP A 37 -8.80 -5.79 -3.52
C ASP A 37 -10.20 -5.43 -4.10
N PRO A 38 -10.63 -6.07 -5.19
CA PRO A 38 -11.91 -5.77 -5.83
C PRO A 38 -13.15 -5.94 -4.94
N THR A 39 -13.05 -6.70 -3.84
CA THR A 39 -14.18 -6.91 -2.91
C THR A 39 -14.31 -5.82 -1.86
N MET A 40 -13.31 -4.95 -1.73
CA MET A 40 -13.25 -3.88 -0.74
C MET A 40 -14.50 -2.99 -0.71
N PRO A 41 -15.04 -2.48 -1.84
CA PRO A 41 -16.21 -1.58 -1.79
C PRO A 41 -17.44 -2.25 -1.20
N GLU A 42 -17.63 -3.53 -1.49
CA GLU A 42 -18.74 -4.29 -0.94
C GLU A 42 -18.59 -4.53 0.56
N ARG A 43 -17.38 -4.84 1.03
CA ARG A 43 -17.09 -4.98 2.47
C ARG A 43 -17.33 -3.67 3.22
N ILE A 44 -16.90 -2.53 2.66
CA ILE A 44 -17.18 -1.20 3.21
C ILE A 44 -18.69 -0.98 3.32
N ARG A 45 -19.44 -1.23 2.25
CA ARG A 45 -20.90 -1.05 2.23
C ARG A 45 -21.60 -1.87 3.32
N GLN A 46 -21.25 -3.14 3.46
CA GLN A 46 -21.85 -4.06 4.44
C GLN A 46 -21.66 -3.59 5.88
N TYR A 47 -20.50 -3.10 6.24
CA TYR A 47 -20.25 -2.56 7.58
C TYR A 47 -20.93 -1.20 7.80
N ARG A 48 -20.98 -0.35 6.79
CA ARG A 48 -21.72 0.93 6.87
C ARG A 48 -23.22 0.72 7.09
N GLU A 49 -23.83 -0.25 6.43
CA GLU A 49 -25.25 -0.59 6.62
C GLU A 49 -25.55 -1.06 8.03
N LYS A 50 -24.57 -1.55 8.77
CA LYS A 50 -24.70 -1.85 10.20
C LYS A 50 -24.49 -0.64 11.11
N GLY A 51 -24.16 0.51 10.56
CA GLY A 51 -23.98 1.76 11.30
C GLY A 51 -22.57 2.01 11.84
N TYR A 52 -21.59 1.22 11.43
CA TYR A 52 -20.19 1.48 11.79
C TYR A 52 -19.59 2.65 11.00
N VAL A 53 -18.71 3.39 11.64
CA VAL A 53 -17.71 4.23 10.97
C VAL A 53 -16.69 3.31 10.31
N ILE A 54 -16.27 3.61 9.08
CA ILE A 54 -15.36 2.75 8.34
C ILE A 54 -14.04 3.45 8.10
N HIS A 55 -12.97 2.77 8.52
CA HIS A 55 -11.61 3.07 8.11
C HIS A 55 -11.13 2.03 7.11
N LEU A 56 -10.18 2.40 6.26
CA LEU A 56 -9.45 1.49 5.40
C LEU A 56 -8.01 1.36 5.89
N MET A 57 -7.44 0.17 5.82
CA MET A 57 -6.02 -0.07 6.05
C MET A 57 -5.42 -0.87 4.89
N THR A 58 -4.26 -0.47 4.40
CA THR A 58 -3.53 -1.21 3.37
C THR A 58 -2.03 -0.99 3.49
N GLY A 59 -1.25 -2.01 3.18
CA GLY A 59 0.20 -1.86 2.98
C GLY A 59 0.50 -0.98 1.76
N ILE A 60 1.62 -0.28 1.78
CA ILE A 60 2.09 0.51 0.63
C ILE A 60 3.32 -0.06 -0.05
N ALA A 61 3.93 -1.08 0.54
CA ALA A 61 5.03 -1.83 -0.07
C ALA A 61 4.64 -3.27 -0.37
N TRP A 62 3.58 -3.77 0.24
CA TRP A 62 3.08 -5.12 0.06
C TRP A 62 1.55 -5.16 0.17
N GLY A 63 0.94 -6.17 -0.42
CA GLY A 63 -0.51 -6.33 -0.40
C GLY A 63 -0.99 -7.27 -1.52
N GLU A 64 -2.28 -7.27 -1.79
CA GLU A 64 -2.89 -8.06 -2.85
C GLU A 64 -2.86 -7.31 -4.19
N TYR A 65 -1.65 -7.03 -4.71
CA TYR A 65 -1.44 -6.25 -5.93
C TYR A 65 -1.37 -7.09 -7.21
N GLN A 66 -1.94 -8.30 -7.20
CA GLN A 66 -1.90 -9.22 -8.34
C GLN A 66 -2.47 -8.59 -9.63
N GLU A 67 -3.54 -7.80 -9.51
CA GLU A 67 -4.14 -7.13 -10.68
C GLU A 67 -3.20 -6.11 -11.31
N TYR A 68 -2.46 -5.38 -10.50
CA TYR A 68 -1.44 -4.45 -10.95
C TYR A 68 -0.28 -5.19 -11.63
N LEU A 69 0.28 -6.18 -10.95
CA LEU A 69 1.40 -6.98 -11.46
C LEU A 69 1.07 -7.67 -12.78
N ASP A 70 -0.15 -8.17 -12.93
CA ASP A 70 -0.60 -8.86 -14.14
C ASP A 70 -1.07 -7.94 -15.27
N GLY A 71 -1.06 -6.63 -15.04
CA GLY A 71 -1.44 -5.63 -16.04
C GLY A 71 -2.93 -5.50 -16.27
N LYS A 72 -3.76 -5.86 -15.30
CA LYS A 72 -5.22 -5.70 -15.39
C LYS A 72 -5.67 -4.27 -15.16
N TRP A 73 -4.81 -3.44 -14.58
CA TRP A 73 -5.13 -2.06 -14.29
C TRP A 73 -4.97 -1.15 -15.52
N ASP A 74 -3.81 -1.20 -16.19
CA ASP A 74 -3.45 -0.29 -17.30
C ASP A 74 -3.05 -1.01 -18.60
N GLY A 75 -3.05 -2.34 -18.60
CA GLY A 75 -2.64 -3.18 -19.74
C GLY A 75 -1.16 -3.53 -19.77
N ARG A 76 -0.32 -2.97 -18.89
CA ARG A 76 1.10 -3.28 -18.73
C ARG A 76 1.33 -4.20 -17.53
N LYS A 77 2.18 -5.20 -17.66
CA LYS A 77 2.66 -5.99 -16.53
C LYS A 77 3.72 -5.21 -15.75
N HIS A 78 3.62 -5.25 -14.41
CA HIS A 78 4.49 -4.49 -13.50
C HIS A 78 5.37 -5.36 -12.59
N TRP A 79 5.64 -6.60 -12.99
CA TRP A 79 6.51 -7.50 -12.23
C TRP A 79 7.95 -6.97 -12.08
N ASP A 80 8.39 -6.11 -13.00
CA ASP A 80 9.67 -5.42 -12.98
C ASP A 80 9.77 -4.33 -11.90
N GLU A 81 8.66 -3.99 -11.25
CA GLU A 81 8.60 -2.99 -10.19
C GLU A 81 8.70 -3.59 -8.77
N GLY A 82 8.93 -4.89 -8.66
CA GLY A 82 9.24 -5.54 -7.40
C GLY A 82 10.63 -5.15 -6.85
N GLN A 83 10.78 -5.28 -5.52
CA GLN A 83 12.09 -5.15 -4.87
C GLN A 83 12.97 -6.35 -5.25
N VAL A 84 14.23 -6.08 -5.57
CA VAL A 84 15.23 -7.08 -5.96
C VAL A 84 16.48 -6.92 -5.10
N ASP A 85 17.06 -8.03 -4.66
CA ASP A 85 18.32 -8.05 -3.93
C ASP A 85 19.53 -7.93 -4.86
N ARG A 86 20.73 -7.79 -4.28
CA ARG A 86 21.99 -7.64 -5.04
C ARG A 86 22.37 -8.84 -5.91
N ASN A 87 21.72 -10.00 -5.73
CA ASN A 87 21.94 -11.21 -6.54
C ASN A 87 20.89 -11.34 -7.65
N GLY A 88 20.01 -10.33 -7.81
CA GLY A 88 18.94 -10.36 -8.80
C GLY A 88 17.72 -11.18 -8.37
N LYS A 89 17.59 -11.52 -7.08
CA LYS A 89 16.47 -12.30 -6.56
C LYS A 89 15.38 -11.37 -6.03
N ASP A 90 14.13 -11.67 -6.37
CA ASP A 90 12.98 -10.94 -5.85
C ASP A 90 12.88 -11.05 -4.33
N VAL A 91 12.57 -9.93 -3.69
CA VAL A 91 12.24 -9.85 -2.27
C VAL A 91 10.74 -10.01 -2.13
N ILE A 92 10.31 -11.19 -1.72
CA ILE A 92 8.92 -11.63 -1.75
C ILE A 92 8.28 -11.47 -0.38
N HIS A 93 7.10 -10.84 -0.34
CA HIS A 93 6.25 -10.77 0.84
C HIS A 93 5.49 -12.09 1.07
N ASN A 94 4.86 -12.60 0.00
CA ASN A 94 4.14 -13.86 0.01
C ASN A 94 4.47 -14.65 -1.28
N PRO A 95 4.05 -15.89 -1.44
CA PRO A 95 4.44 -16.71 -2.59
C PRO A 95 4.14 -16.11 -3.97
N THR A 96 3.25 -15.14 -4.03
CA THR A 96 2.72 -14.61 -5.30
C THR A 96 2.98 -13.12 -5.52
N VAL A 97 3.47 -12.38 -4.52
CA VAL A 97 3.63 -10.92 -4.61
C VAL A 97 4.97 -10.47 -4.03
N PRO A 98 5.81 -9.76 -4.80
CA PRO A 98 7.01 -9.13 -4.27
C PRO A 98 6.66 -7.89 -3.42
N TYR A 99 7.59 -7.48 -2.56
CA TYR A 99 7.56 -6.11 -2.06
C TYR A 99 7.75 -5.14 -3.21
N MET A 100 6.96 -4.08 -3.24
CA MET A 100 6.94 -3.14 -4.36
C MET A 100 7.95 -2.02 -4.20
N VAL A 101 8.45 -1.51 -5.32
CA VAL A 101 9.18 -0.24 -5.39
C VAL A 101 8.16 0.90 -5.47
N PRO A 102 8.37 2.05 -4.81
CA PRO A 102 7.46 3.19 -4.87
C PRO A 102 7.63 3.97 -6.18
N THR A 103 7.27 3.33 -7.29
CA THR A 103 7.26 3.98 -8.61
C THR A 103 6.07 4.93 -8.75
N VAL A 104 6.16 5.88 -9.68
CA VAL A 104 5.03 6.75 -10.03
C VAL A 104 3.82 5.91 -10.46
N SER A 105 4.03 4.90 -11.29
CA SER A 105 2.97 3.98 -11.75
C SER A 105 2.28 3.26 -10.59
N PHE A 106 3.05 2.73 -9.64
CA PHE A 106 2.47 2.07 -8.46
C PHE A 106 1.71 3.05 -7.55
N SER A 107 2.21 4.27 -7.41
CA SER A 107 1.53 5.33 -6.65
C SER A 107 0.20 5.73 -7.30
N GLU A 108 0.14 5.80 -8.63
CA GLU A 108 -1.09 6.05 -9.38
C GLU A 108 -2.10 4.92 -9.19
N TYR A 109 -1.67 3.67 -9.29
CA TYR A 109 -2.52 2.52 -8.99
C TYR A 109 -3.10 2.57 -7.58
N LEU A 110 -2.27 2.79 -6.56
CA LEU A 110 -2.74 2.91 -5.17
C LEU A 110 -3.74 4.06 -5.03
N THR A 111 -3.47 5.21 -5.67
CA THR A 111 -4.36 6.36 -5.65
C THR A 111 -5.71 6.03 -6.24
N ASP A 112 -5.77 5.33 -7.36
CA ASP A 112 -7.03 4.91 -7.99
C ASP A 112 -7.83 3.97 -7.08
N ARG A 113 -7.16 3.00 -6.45
CA ARG A 113 -7.82 2.08 -5.51
C ARG A 113 -8.32 2.79 -4.25
N LEU A 114 -7.53 3.74 -3.72
CA LEU A 114 -7.93 4.54 -2.56
C LEU A 114 -9.09 5.48 -2.87
N LYS A 115 -9.18 6.02 -4.08
CA LYS A 115 -10.37 6.79 -4.52
C LYS A 115 -11.64 5.94 -4.47
N VAL A 116 -11.57 4.68 -4.90
CA VAL A 116 -12.72 3.76 -4.82
C VAL A 116 -13.16 3.57 -3.36
N ALA A 117 -12.21 3.47 -2.42
CA ALA A 117 -12.53 3.38 -1.00
C ALA A 117 -13.21 4.65 -0.47
N VAL A 118 -12.69 5.82 -0.84
CA VAL A 118 -13.28 7.13 -0.46
C VAL A 118 -14.71 7.25 -1.00
N ASP A 119 -14.93 6.89 -2.25
CA ASP A 119 -16.26 6.92 -2.87
C ASP A 119 -17.22 5.92 -2.21
N ALA A 120 -16.72 4.78 -1.74
CA ALA A 120 -17.49 3.81 -0.96
C ALA A 120 -17.82 4.32 0.46
N GLY A 121 -17.15 5.37 0.93
CA GLY A 121 -17.47 6.10 2.14
C GLY A 121 -16.62 5.77 3.36
N VAL A 122 -15.32 5.49 3.17
CA VAL A 122 -14.39 5.45 4.30
C VAL A 122 -14.14 6.86 4.85
N GLU A 123 -13.97 6.97 6.17
CA GLU A 123 -13.72 8.24 6.85
C GLU A 123 -12.24 8.48 7.15
N ALA A 124 -11.45 7.41 7.18
CA ALA A 124 -9.99 7.48 7.34
C ALA A 124 -9.29 6.38 6.57
N ILE A 125 -8.07 6.66 6.13
CA ILE A 125 -7.19 5.71 5.45
C ILE A 125 -5.90 5.60 6.25
N HIS A 126 -5.55 4.37 6.60
CA HIS A 126 -4.30 4.02 7.25
C HIS A 126 -3.42 3.31 6.23
N VAL A 127 -2.32 3.94 5.87
CA VAL A 127 -1.28 3.33 5.06
C VAL A 127 -0.19 2.81 6.00
N GLU A 128 0.21 1.57 5.81
CA GLU A 128 1.14 0.90 6.69
C GLU A 128 2.35 0.36 5.96
N GLU A 129 3.42 0.17 6.71
CA GLU A 129 4.61 -0.58 6.35
C GLU A 129 5.23 -0.17 5.01
N PRO A 130 5.79 1.06 4.92
CA PRO A 130 6.64 1.46 3.81
C PRO A 130 7.98 0.72 3.91
N GLU A 131 7.97 -0.59 3.64
CA GLU A 131 9.10 -1.47 3.89
C GLU A 131 10.13 -1.45 2.78
N PHE A 132 11.32 -1.04 3.13
CA PHE A 132 12.52 -1.23 2.32
C PHE A 132 13.48 -2.18 3.05
N TRP A 133 13.73 -3.31 2.43
CA TRP A 133 14.62 -4.30 3.02
C TRP A 133 16.09 -3.94 2.81
N ASP A 134 16.92 -4.20 3.82
CA ASP A 134 18.35 -3.91 3.83
C ASP A 134 19.14 -4.56 2.68
N LYS A 135 18.59 -5.60 2.08
CA LYS A 135 19.13 -6.30 0.92
C LYS A 135 18.58 -5.81 -0.43
N SER A 136 17.56 -4.93 -0.44
CA SER A 136 16.87 -4.45 -1.64
C SER A 136 17.59 -3.29 -2.33
N GLY A 137 16.95 -2.72 -3.36
CA GLY A 137 17.44 -1.53 -4.07
C GLY A 137 18.22 -1.82 -5.33
N TYR A 138 18.09 -3.02 -5.91
CA TYR A 138 18.84 -3.45 -7.09
C TYR A 138 17.98 -3.65 -8.33
N SER A 139 16.65 -3.50 -8.25
CA SER A 139 15.81 -3.55 -9.46
C SER A 139 16.03 -2.34 -10.34
N GLU A 140 15.82 -2.49 -11.65
CA GLU A 140 15.96 -1.37 -12.59
C GLU A 140 14.91 -0.26 -12.32
N ALA A 141 13.73 -0.63 -11.84
CA ALA A 141 12.73 0.33 -11.39
C ALA A 141 13.26 1.19 -10.24
N PHE A 142 13.85 0.57 -9.21
CA PHE A 142 14.43 1.30 -8.08
C PHE A 142 15.56 2.24 -8.50
N LYS A 143 16.48 1.77 -9.35
CA LYS A 143 17.59 2.59 -9.85
C LYS A 143 17.08 3.82 -10.58
N ARG A 144 16.08 3.64 -11.45
CA ARG A 144 15.43 4.74 -12.18
C ARG A 144 14.80 5.77 -11.23
N GLU A 145 14.03 5.32 -10.24
CA GLU A 145 13.43 6.23 -9.26
C GLU A 145 14.50 6.97 -8.43
N TYR A 146 15.57 6.28 -8.05
CA TYR A 146 16.70 6.87 -7.36
C TYR A 146 17.33 8.00 -8.17
N GLU A 147 17.65 7.76 -9.45
CA GLU A 147 18.25 8.75 -10.34
C GLU A 147 17.32 9.93 -10.61
N ILE A 148 16.01 9.68 -10.72
CA ILE A 148 15.01 10.74 -10.87
C ILE A 148 14.95 11.62 -9.62
N TYR A 149 14.92 11.03 -8.45
CA TYR A 149 14.76 11.74 -7.19
C TYR A 149 16.03 12.52 -6.79
N TYR A 150 17.18 11.85 -6.78
CA TYR A 150 18.45 12.46 -6.34
C TYR A 150 19.20 13.24 -7.43
N LYS A 151 18.82 13.11 -8.69
CA LYS A 151 19.52 13.71 -9.86
C LYS A 151 21.00 13.31 -9.94
N GLU A 152 21.34 12.12 -9.50
CA GLU A 152 22.65 11.51 -9.55
C GLU A 152 22.56 10.02 -9.94
N PRO A 153 23.66 9.41 -10.46
CA PRO A 153 23.67 7.98 -10.74
C PRO A 153 23.41 7.15 -9.49
N TRP A 154 22.64 6.08 -9.65
CA TRP A 154 22.39 5.14 -8.58
C TRP A 154 23.70 4.55 -8.01
N LYS A 155 23.75 4.39 -6.69
CA LYS A 155 24.84 3.74 -5.97
C LYS A 155 24.28 2.59 -5.14
N PRO A 156 24.93 1.40 -5.20
CA PRO A 156 24.50 0.26 -4.38
C PRO A 156 24.57 0.58 -2.90
N GLN A 157 23.52 0.27 -2.16
CA GLN A 157 23.41 0.60 -0.74
C GLN A 157 24.51 -0.02 0.13
N HIS A 158 25.14 -1.13 -0.30
CA HIS A 158 26.22 -1.79 0.46
C HIS A 158 27.61 -1.12 0.28
N GLU A 159 27.76 -0.15 -0.61
CA GLU A 159 29.05 0.50 -0.88
C GLU A 159 29.41 1.55 0.16
N SER A 160 28.43 2.24 0.74
CA SER A 160 28.65 3.27 1.73
C SER A 160 27.42 3.56 2.59
N LEU A 161 27.61 4.15 3.76
CA LEU A 161 26.52 4.62 4.61
C LEU A 161 25.66 5.68 3.92
N ASP A 162 26.24 6.56 3.11
CA ASP A 162 25.51 7.55 2.32
C ASP A 162 24.58 6.89 1.30
N ALA A 163 25.09 5.91 0.56
CA ALA A 163 24.28 5.16 -0.40
C ALA A 163 23.16 4.38 0.29
N GLN A 164 23.44 3.73 1.42
CA GLN A 164 22.44 3.04 2.22
C GLN A 164 21.34 4.01 2.70
N TYR A 165 21.75 5.15 3.24
CA TYR A 165 20.83 6.16 3.74
C TYR A 165 19.92 6.71 2.64
N LYS A 166 20.47 7.02 1.47
CA LYS A 166 19.69 7.49 0.30
C LYS A 166 18.71 6.44 -0.20
N CYS A 167 19.12 5.18 -0.28
CA CYS A 167 18.21 4.11 -0.66
C CYS A 167 17.04 3.95 0.31
N CYS A 168 17.30 4.01 1.62
CA CYS A 168 16.25 3.96 2.63
C CYS A 168 15.30 5.17 2.57
N LEU A 169 15.85 6.38 2.42
CA LEU A 169 15.05 7.61 2.35
C LEU A 169 14.15 7.67 1.13
N LEU A 170 14.62 7.22 -0.02
CA LEU A 170 13.79 7.17 -1.22
C LEU A 170 12.49 6.42 -0.98
N TYR A 171 12.53 5.38 -0.17
CA TYR A 171 11.38 4.53 0.12
C TYR A 171 10.42 5.14 1.15
N THR A 172 10.94 5.93 2.06
CA THR A 172 10.18 6.49 3.20
C THR A 172 9.83 7.96 3.01
N SER A 173 10.38 8.61 1.97
CA SER A 173 10.07 10.01 1.67
C SER A 173 8.79 10.09 0.83
N PRO A 174 7.81 10.91 1.23
CA PRO A 174 6.69 11.20 0.35
C PRO A 174 7.22 11.93 -0.90
N SER A 175 6.95 11.37 -2.06
CA SER A 175 7.18 11.99 -3.35
C SER A 175 6.24 13.18 -3.58
#